data_58625b0bc46913020000ab87c0b9a1a3
#
_entry.id   58625b0bc46913020000ab87c0b9a1a3
#
_cell.length_a   1.000
_cell.length_b   1.000
_cell.length_c   1.000
_cell.angle_alpha   90.00
_cell.angle_beta   90.00
_cell.angle_gamma   90.00
#
_symmetry.space_group_name_H-M   'P 1'
#
loop_
_entity.id
_entity.type
_entity.pdbx_description
1 polymer ?
#
loop_
_entity_poly.entity_id
_entity_poly.type
_entity_poly.pdbx_seq_one_letter_code
_entity_poly.pdbx_strand_id
1 'polypeptide(L)'
;MHIIDIRRGRWDALDIVEEMFAVQKKYEPYYFVTERGAIEKAIGAILRREQIARQTYMNLHPMTPTSDKQARARSFQARFRAGGVKFDKSSSWYPDLEEEMVRFPKARHDDQVDALSWLGLVVDQVQNADTPEEEEEYDYLQSLKSDTNNGRSKVTGY
;
A
#
# COMPACT_ATOMS: atom_id res chain seq x y z
N MET A 1 -8.10 4.79 -9.78
CA MET A 1 -6.77 5.14 -9.25
C MET A 1 -6.13 6.18 -10.16
N HIS A 2 -5.53 7.24 -9.61
CA HIS A 2 -4.85 8.27 -10.39
C HIS A 2 -3.39 8.36 -9.94
N ILE A 3 -2.45 8.14 -10.85
CA ILE A 3 -1.01 8.27 -10.60
C ILE A 3 -0.64 9.72 -10.91
N ILE A 4 -0.28 10.47 -9.88
CA ILE A 4 -0.08 11.92 -9.96
C ILE A 4 1.41 12.31 -9.98
N ASP A 5 2.29 11.45 -9.47
CA ASP A 5 3.74 11.69 -9.47
C ASP A 5 4.48 10.36 -9.38
N ILE A 6 5.64 10.27 -10.00
CA ILE A 6 6.59 9.17 -9.88
C ILE A 6 7.97 9.76 -9.69
N ARG A 7 8.67 9.31 -8.67
CA ARG A 7 10.04 9.68 -8.37
C ARG A 7 10.94 8.47 -8.46
N ARG A 8 12.01 8.61 -9.20
CA ARG A 8 12.93 7.53 -9.51
C ARG A 8 14.36 8.07 -9.51
N GLY A 9 15.26 7.32 -8.90
CA GLY A 9 16.68 7.69 -8.86
C GLY A 9 17.56 6.55 -8.35
N ARG A 10 18.86 6.73 -8.46
CA ARG A 10 19.85 5.90 -7.77
C ARG A 10 20.17 6.60 -6.46
N TRP A 11 19.36 6.34 -5.47
CA TRP A 11 19.41 7.01 -4.19
C TRP A 11 20.14 6.18 -3.14
N ASP A 12 20.92 6.81 -2.32
CA ASP A 12 21.39 6.22 -1.08
C ASP A 12 20.31 6.31 0.02
N ALA A 13 20.62 5.84 1.22
CA ALA A 13 19.66 5.82 2.32
C ALA A 13 19.22 7.23 2.77
N LEU A 14 20.10 8.22 2.66
CA LEU A 14 19.77 9.60 3.01
C LEU A 14 18.90 10.24 1.94
N ASP A 15 19.24 10.04 0.66
CA ASP A 15 18.45 10.52 -0.47
C ASP A 15 17.01 10.00 -0.41
N ILE A 16 16.83 8.70 -0.11
CA ILE A 16 15.47 8.10 0.05
C ILE A 16 14.70 8.84 1.14
N VAL A 17 15.33 9.09 2.28
CA VAL A 17 14.67 9.79 3.40
C VAL A 17 14.30 11.22 2.99
N GLU A 18 15.20 11.95 2.31
CA GLU A 18 14.89 13.30 1.83
C GLU A 18 13.74 13.32 0.81
N GLU A 19 13.71 12.36 -0.12
CA GLU A 19 12.61 12.21 -1.07
C GLU A 19 11.28 11.89 -0.36
N MET A 20 11.30 11.05 0.67
CA MET A 20 10.11 10.79 1.48
C MET A 20 9.60 12.05 2.18
N PHE A 21 10.49 12.89 2.75
CA PHE A 21 10.11 14.17 3.33
C PHE A 21 9.58 15.15 2.28
N ALA A 22 10.16 15.18 1.09
CA ALA A 22 9.66 16.01 0.00
C ALA A 22 8.26 15.59 -0.44
N VAL A 23 7.98 14.29 -0.50
CA VAL A 23 6.65 13.74 -0.78
C VAL A 23 5.69 14.07 0.36
N GLN A 24 6.09 13.88 1.63
CA GLN A 24 5.29 14.21 2.80
C GLN A 24 4.88 15.68 2.79
N LYS A 25 5.82 16.59 2.53
CA LYS A 25 5.56 18.03 2.48
C LYS A 25 4.63 18.44 1.33
N LYS A 26 4.74 17.75 0.18
CA LYS A 26 3.99 18.13 -1.02
C LYS A 26 2.57 17.56 -1.05
N TYR A 27 2.40 16.34 -0.57
CA TYR A 27 1.16 15.57 -0.80
C TYR A 27 0.46 15.14 0.47
N GLU A 28 1.13 15.18 1.62
CA GLU A 28 0.60 14.72 2.93
C GLU A 28 -0.11 13.35 2.82
N PRO A 29 0.58 12.32 2.27
CA PRO A 29 -0.06 11.05 1.98
C PRO A 29 -0.56 10.37 3.25
N TYR A 30 -1.71 9.73 3.17
CA TYR A 30 -2.27 8.96 4.27
C TYR A 30 -1.39 7.76 4.66
N TYR A 31 -0.79 7.09 3.66
CA TYR A 31 0.18 6.02 3.85
C TYR A 31 1.40 6.17 2.97
N PHE A 32 2.55 5.76 3.50
CA PHE A 32 3.71 5.34 2.73
C PHE A 32 3.73 3.81 2.69
N VAL A 33 3.33 3.22 1.60
CA VAL A 33 3.38 1.77 1.42
C VAL A 33 4.81 1.34 1.17
N THR A 34 5.30 0.38 1.94
CA THR A 34 6.68 -0.12 1.85
C THR A 34 6.71 -1.64 1.88
N GLU A 35 7.71 -2.24 1.26
CA GLU A 35 7.96 -3.67 1.45
C GLU A 35 8.56 -3.92 2.83
N ARG A 36 7.96 -4.85 3.57
CA ARG A 36 8.36 -5.18 4.94
C ARG A 36 9.80 -5.70 4.99
N GLY A 37 10.58 -5.17 5.88
CA GLY A 37 11.93 -5.59 6.21
C GLY A 37 13.01 -4.99 5.33
N ALA A 38 12.82 -4.78 4.03
CA ALA A 38 13.83 -4.19 3.15
C ALA A 38 14.06 -2.71 3.47
N ILE A 39 13.01 -1.92 3.41
CA ILE A 39 13.07 -0.47 3.69
C ILE A 39 13.40 -0.21 5.16
N GLU A 40 12.77 -0.91 6.10
CA GLU A 40 13.03 -0.73 7.54
C GLU A 40 14.49 -0.96 7.90
N LYS A 41 15.13 -1.98 7.31
CA LYS A 41 16.55 -2.26 7.51
C LYS A 41 17.45 -1.20 6.88
N ALA A 42 17.09 -0.72 5.69
CA ALA A 42 17.92 0.23 4.96
C ALA A 42 17.87 1.65 5.54
N ILE A 43 16.70 2.16 5.87
CA ILE A 43 16.51 3.57 6.23
C ILE A 43 15.87 3.81 7.59
N GLY A 44 15.35 2.78 8.28
CA GLY A 44 14.49 2.94 9.46
C GLY A 44 15.11 3.75 10.60
N ALA A 45 16.40 3.58 10.87
CA ALA A 45 17.08 4.35 11.93
C ALA A 45 17.24 5.82 11.54
N ILE A 46 17.61 6.10 10.30
CA ILE A 46 17.77 7.46 9.77
C ILE A 46 16.41 8.15 9.74
N LEU A 47 15.40 7.50 9.19
CA LEU A 47 14.05 8.04 9.08
C LEU A 47 13.47 8.42 10.45
N ARG A 48 13.60 7.54 11.47
CA ARG A 48 13.14 7.85 12.84
C ARG A 48 13.84 9.09 13.41
N ARG A 49 15.15 9.18 13.26
CA ARG A 49 15.92 10.35 13.72
C ARG A 49 15.43 11.63 13.05
N GLU A 50 15.29 11.61 11.74
CA GLU A 50 14.86 12.78 10.96
C GLU A 50 13.41 13.18 11.24
N GLN A 51 12.50 12.22 11.43
CA GLN A 51 11.12 12.49 11.83
C GLN A 51 11.06 13.25 13.17
N ILE A 52 11.84 12.83 14.15
CA ILE A 52 11.92 13.51 15.45
C ILE A 52 12.54 14.91 15.29
N ALA A 53 13.66 15.02 14.59
CA ALA A 53 14.35 16.30 14.37
C ALA A 53 13.48 17.34 13.65
N ARG A 54 12.70 16.89 12.66
CA ARG A 54 11.85 17.77 11.83
C ARG A 54 10.42 17.88 12.36
N GLN A 55 10.07 17.18 13.44
CA GLN A 55 8.70 17.09 13.97
C GLN A 55 7.66 16.74 12.88
N THR A 56 8.06 15.89 11.94
CA THR A 56 7.24 15.48 10.79
C THR A 56 7.22 13.97 10.73
N TYR A 57 6.03 13.40 10.92
CA TYR A 57 5.84 11.96 11.02
C TYR A 57 5.11 11.42 9.80
N MET A 58 5.53 10.24 9.36
CA MET A 58 4.99 9.55 8.20
C MET A 58 4.31 8.27 8.64
N ASN A 59 3.13 8.01 8.09
CA ASN A 59 2.41 6.77 8.34
C ASN A 59 2.94 5.68 7.40
N LEU A 60 3.85 4.85 7.91
CA LEU A 60 4.41 3.73 7.15
C LEU A 60 3.46 2.54 7.20
N HIS A 61 3.11 2.00 6.03
CA HIS A 61 2.30 0.80 5.89
C HIS A 61 3.13 -0.34 5.28
N PRO A 62 3.81 -1.15 6.11
CA PRO A 62 4.67 -2.23 5.63
C PRO A 62 3.86 -3.42 5.15
N MET A 63 4.00 -3.78 3.88
CA MET A 63 3.35 -4.94 3.27
C MET A 63 4.34 -6.09 3.11
N THR A 64 3.88 -7.31 3.37
CA THR A 64 4.67 -8.52 3.17
C THR A 64 4.38 -9.09 1.78
N PRO A 65 5.41 -9.37 0.96
CA PRO A 65 5.20 -10.04 -0.31
C PRO A 65 4.69 -11.47 -0.08
N THR A 66 3.45 -11.74 -0.49
CA THR A 66 2.79 -13.05 -0.38
C THR A 66 2.82 -13.84 -1.67
N SER A 67 3.27 -13.23 -2.75
CA SER A 67 3.30 -13.80 -4.10
C SER A 67 4.47 -13.24 -4.91
N ASP A 68 4.76 -13.86 -6.04
CA ASP A 68 5.75 -13.36 -6.99
C ASP A 68 5.30 -12.02 -7.64
N LYS A 69 6.23 -11.31 -8.26
CA LYS A 69 5.98 -10.00 -8.89
C LYS A 69 4.85 -10.04 -9.93
N GLN A 70 4.79 -11.12 -10.73
CA GLN A 70 3.77 -11.22 -11.78
C GLN A 70 2.38 -11.42 -11.18
N ALA A 71 2.27 -12.22 -10.11
CA ALA A 71 1.02 -12.42 -9.40
C ALA A 71 0.53 -11.12 -8.73
N ARG A 72 1.44 -10.34 -8.12
CA ARG A 72 1.11 -9.02 -7.56
C ARG A 72 0.63 -8.04 -8.64
N ALA A 73 1.26 -8.05 -9.81
CA ALA A 73 0.89 -7.15 -10.90
C ALA A 73 -0.51 -7.38 -11.47
N ARG A 74 -1.13 -8.55 -11.23
CA ARG A 74 -2.46 -8.89 -11.79
C ARG A 74 -3.56 -7.94 -11.35
N SER A 75 -3.58 -7.53 -10.09
CA SER A 75 -4.55 -6.56 -9.58
C SER A 75 -4.43 -5.22 -10.30
N PHE A 76 -3.22 -4.67 -10.37
CA PHE A 76 -2.97 -3.45 -11.12
C PHE A 76 -3.34 -3.59 -12.60
N GLN A 77 -2.94 -4.70 -13.26
CA GLN A 77 -3.26 -4.96 -14.68
C GLN A 77 -4.76 -5.05 -14.93
N ALA A 78 -5.51 -5.72 -14.06
CA ALA A 78 -6.96 -5.84 -14.18
C ALA A 78 -7.62 -4.45 -14.11
N ARG A 79 -7.23 -3.65 -13.12
CA ARG A 79 -7.71 -2.28 -12.94
C ARG A 79 -7.33 -1.38 -14.12
N PHE A 80 -6.11 -1.51 -14.64
CA PHE A 80 -5.66 -0.76 -15.81
C PHE A 80 -6.47 -1.12 -17.07
N ARG A 81 -6.69 -2.41 -17.33
CA ARG A 81 -7.53 -2.88 -18.45
C ARG A 81 -8.97 -2.40 -18.36
N ALA A 82 -9.51 -2.30 -17.16
CA ALA A 82 -10.84 -1.77 -16.91
C ALA A 82 -10.93 -0.23 -17.04
N GLY A 83 -9.83 0.47 -17.40
CA GLY A 83 -9.80 1.94 -17.49
C GLY A 83 -9.80 2.64 -16.14
N GLY A 84 -9.63 1.88 -15.03
CA GLY A 84 -9.64 2.41 -13.68
C GLY A 84 -8.33 3.07 -13.22
N VAL A 85 -7.31 3.16 -14.10
CA VAL A 85 -6.04 3.82 -13.83
C VAL A 85 -5.85 4.99 -14.78
N LYS A 86 -5.49 6.16 -14.24
CA LYS A 86 -5.23 7.38 -15.01
C LYS A 86 -3.81 7.86 -14.75
N PHE A 87 -3.19 8.38 -15.80
CA PHE A 87 -1.85 8.97 -15.78
C PHE A 87 -1.88 10.34 -16.47
N ASP A 88 -1.04 11.25 -15.99
CA ASP A 88 -0.71 12.45 -16.75
C ASP A 88 0.39 12.12 -17.78
N LYS A 89 0.00 11.94 -19.03
CA LYS A 89 0.92 11.61 -20.13
C LYS A 89 1.85 12.75 -20.53
N SER A 90 1.57 13.98 -20.08
CA SER A 90 2.44 15.13 -20.30
C SER A 90 3.58 15.24 -19.27
N SER A 91 3.50 14.47 -18.19
CA SER A 91 4.52 14.45 -17.15
C SER A 91 5.84 13.83 -17.63
N SER A 92 6.95 14.40 -17.18
CA SER A 92 8.30 13.96 -17.56
C SER A 92 8.63 12.51 -17.15
N TRP A 93 7.95 11.97 -16.15
CA TRP A 93 8.11 10.58 -15.68
C TRP A 93 7.35 9.55 -16.52
N TYR A 94 6.35 9.98 -17.31
CA TYR A 94 5.45 9.04 -18.00
C TYR A 94 6.13 8.19 -19.07
N PRO A 95 7.03 8.71 -19.94
CA PRO A 95 7.67 7.90 -20.97
C PRO A 95 8.44 6.70 -20.41
N ASP A 96 9.18 6.90 -19.32
CA ASP A 96 9.96 5.84 -18.67
C ASP A 96 9.03 4.76 -18.07
N LEU A 97 7.92 5.18 -17.46
CA LEU A 97 6.91 4.25 -16.95
C LEU A 97 6.25 3.46 -18.08
N GLU A 98 5.86 4.12 -19.17
CA GLU A 98 5.22 3.48 -20.31
C GLU A 98 6.13 2.40 -20.92
N GLU A 99 7.43 2.72 -21.11
CA GLU A 99 8.42 1.76 -21.59
C GLU A 99 8.52 0.54 -20.67
N GLU A 100 8.56 0.75 -19.36
CA GLU A 100 8.65 -0.32 -18.37
C GLU A 100 7.38 -1.19 -18.36
N MET A 101 6.20 -0.58 -18.41
CA MET A 101 4.90 -1.29 -18.48
C MET A 101 4.78 -2.16 -19.73
N VAL A 102 5.18 -1.62 -20.90
CA VAL A 102 5.09 -2.35 -22.18
C VAL A 102 6.02 -3.56 -22.19
N ARG A 103 7.19 -3.45 -21.58
CA ARG A 103 8.20 -4.52 -21.54
C ARG A 103 8.03 -5.51 -20.40
N PHE A 104 7.18 -5.21 -19.43
CA PHE A 104 6.96 -6.10 -18.29
C PHE A 104 6.37 -7.46 -18.75
N PRO A 105 6.81 -8.62 -18.23
CA PRO A 105 7.79 -8.81 -17.15
C PRO A 105 9.26 -8.99 -17.64
N LYS A 106 9.54 -8.72 -18.88
CA LYS A 106 10.87 -8.94 -19.51
C LYS A 106 11.75 -7.68 -19.50
N ALA A 107 11.31 -6.61 -18.86
CA ALA A 107 12.09 -5.39 -18.72
C ALA A 107 13.35 -5.63 -17.90
N ARG A 108 14.43 -4.91 -18.23
CA ARG A 108 15.66 -4.90 -17.41
C ARG A 108 15.43 -4.25 -16.03
N HIS A 109 14.53 -3.30 -15.99
CA HIS A 109 14.08 -2.60 -14.80
C HIS A 109 12.55 -2.72 -14.76
N ASP A 110 12.00 -3.07 -13.62
CA ASP A 110 10.57 -3.28 -13.39
C ASP A 110 10.11 -2.69 -12.04
N ASP A 111 10.94 -1.78 -11.50
CA ASP A 111 10.73 -1.22 -10.17
C ASP A 111 9.47 -0.34 -10.08
N GLN A 112 9.17 0.41 -11.16
CA GLN A 112 7.97 1.24 -11.22
C GLN A 112 6.70 0.38 -11.33
N VAL A 113 6.75 -0.67 -12.14
CA VAL A 113 5.63 -1.62 -12.26
C VAL A 113 5.41 -2.37 -10.95
N ASP A 114 6.48 -2.73 -10.24
CA ASP A 114 6.37 -3.36 -8.92
C ASP A 114 5.73 -2.39 -7.88
N ALA A 115 6.16 -1.12 -7.87
CA ALA A 115 5.53 -0.11 -7.02
C ALA A 115 4.04 0.08 -7.33
N LEU A 116 3.65 0.14 -8.60
CA LEU A 116 2.25 0.19 -9.00
C LEU A 116 1.47 -1.07 -8.61
N SER A 117 2.13 -2.22 -8.61
CA SER A 117 1.52 -3.48 -8.18
C SER A 117 1.19 -3.46 -6.68
N TRP A 118 2.08 -2.91 -5.86
CA TRP A 118 1.81 -2.69 -4.44
C TRP A 118 0.65 -1.72 -4.21
N LEU A 119 0.60 -0.61 -4.95
CA LEU A 119 -0.52 0.33 -4.89
C LEU A 119 -1.84 -0.32 -5.30
N GLY A 120 -1.84 -1.18 -6.33
CA GLY A 120 -3.01 -1.95 -6.73
C GLY A 120 -3.57 -2.80 -5.59
N LEU A 121 -2.70 -3.54 -4.88
CA LEU A 121 -3.09 -4.36 -3.73
C LEU A 121 -3.66 -3.53 -2.57
N VAL A 122 -3.04 -2.38 -2.27
CA VAL A 122 -3.54 -1.49 -1.21
C VAL A 122 -4.92 -0.95 -1.55
N VAL A 123 -5.13 -0.54 -2.80
CA VAL A 123 -6.45 -0.04 -3.24
C VAL A 123 -7.51 -1.13 -3.15
N ASP A 124 -7.16 -2.38 -3.48
CA ASP A 124 -8.08 -3.52 -3.32
C ASP A 124 -8.43 -3.77 -1.84
N GLN A 125 -7.44 -3.68 -0.95
CA GLN A 125 -7.68 -3.81 0.50
C GLN A 125 -8.59 -2.70 1.04
N VAL A 126 -8.35 -1.45 0.63
CA VAL A 126 -9.18 -0.30 1.06
C VAL A 126 -10.60 -0.39 0.50
N GLN A 127 -10.78 -0.89 -0.73
CA GLN A 127 -12.11 -1.04 -1.33
C GLN A 127 -12.90 -2.22 -0.76
N ASN A 128 -12.22 -3.22 -0.22
CA ASN A 128 -12.82 -4.38 0.42
C ASN A 128 -12.82 -4.26 1.96
N ALA A 129 -12.43 -3.11 2.51
CA ALA A 129 -12.61 -2.83 3.92
C ALA A 129 -14.11 -2.63 4.18
N ASP A 130 -14.60 -3.28 5.21
CA ASP A 130 -15.99 -3.13 5.63
C ASP A 130 -16.29 -1.65 5.94
N THR A 131 -17.49 -1.21 5.61
CA THR A 131 -17.96 0.12 6.01
C THR A 131 -18.22 0.13 7.53
N PRO A 132 -18.22 1.29 8.19
CA PRO A 132 -18.56 1.37 9.61
C PRO A 132 -19.92 0.70 9.93
N GLU A 133 -20.88 0.78 9.01
CA GLU A 133 -22.19 0.15 9.14
C GLU A 133 -22.10 -1.38 9.05
N GLU A 134 -21.24 -1.92 8.17
CA GLU A 134 -20.99 -3.36 8.05
C GLU A 134 -20.21 -3.91 9.26
N GLU A 135 -19.26 -3.13 9.81
CA GLU A 135 -18.56 -3.46 11.06
C GLU A 135 -19.54 -3.50 12.24
N GLU A 136 -20.43 -2.49 12.37
CA GLU A 136 -21.45 -2.46 13.43
C GLU A 136 -22.44 -3.62 13.30
N GLU A 137 -22.87 -3.96 12.07
CA GLU A 137 -23.74 -5.12 11.82
C GLU A 137 -23.04 -6.43 12.15
N TYR A 138 -21.76 -6.57 11.79
CA TYR A 138 -20.97 -7.75 12.13
C TYR A 138 -20.81 -7.91 13.64
N ASP A 139 -20.47 -6.84 14.36
CA ASP A 139 -20.32 -6.85 15.81
C ASP A 139 -21.66 -7.16 16.51
N TYR A 140 -22.77 -6.61 16.01
CA TYR A 140 -24.10 -6.93 16.48
C TYR A 140 -24.44 -8.42 16.30
N LEU A 141 -24.18 -8.98 15.11
CA LEU A 141 -24.39 -10.40 14.84
C LEU A 141 -23.49 -11.32 15.68
N GLN A 142 -22.27 -10.90 15.97
CA GLN A 142 -21.36 -11.62 16.87
C GLN A 142 -21.87 -11.59 18.32
N SER A 143 -22.40 -10.47 18.79
CA SER A 143 -22.98 -10.33 20.12
C SER A 143 -24.20 -11.27 20.30
N LEU A 144 -25.07 -11.36 19.31
CA LEU A 144 -26.20 -12.27 19.32
C LEU A 144 -25.79 -13.75 19.38
N LYS A 145 -24.69 -14.11 18.68
CA LYS A 145 -24.15 -15.49 18.74
C LYS A 145 -23.52 -15.80 20.09
N SER A 146 -22.92 -14.85 20.75
CA SER A 146 -22.34 -15.02 22.09
C SER A 146 -23.44 -15.22 23.12
N ASP A 147 -24.55 -14.50 23.03
CA ASP A 147 -25.67 -14.61 23.93
C ASP A 147 -26.41 -15.97 23.79
N THR A 148 -26.54 -16.48 22.56
CA THR A 148 -27.10 -17.80 22.33
C THR A 148 -26.24 -18.95 22.87
N ASN A 149 -24.94 -18.75 22.97
CA ASN A 149 -24.01 -19.75 23.54
C ASN A 149 -23.98 -19.71 25.09
N ASN A 150 -24.40 -18.60 25.72
CA ASN A 150 -24.54 -18.46 27.16
C ASN A 150 -25.82 -19.09 27.74
N GLY A 151 -26.74 -19.52 26.87
CA GLY A 151 -28.01 -20.18 27.24
C GLY A 151 -27.91 -21.67 27.59
N ARG A 152 -26.71 -22.24 27.70
CA ARG A 152 -26.54 -23.57 28.28
C ARG A 152 -26.71 -23.48 29.77
N SER A 153 -27.90 -23.91 30.19
CA SER A 153 -28.35 -24.07 31.57
C SER A 153 -27.25 -24.71 32.43
N LYS A 154 -26.79 -23.99 33.45
CA LYS A 154 -25.90 -24.52 34.52
C LYS A 154 -26.63 -25.54 35.43
N VAL A 155 -27.86 -25.92 35.12
CA VAL A 155 -28.74 -26.75 35.96
C VAL A 155 -28.74 -28.22 35.55
N THR A 156 -28.40 -28.55 34.32
CA THR A 156 -28.29 -29.93 33.85
C THR A 156 -26.85 -30.19 33.41
N GLY A 157 -26.01 -30.53 34.36
CA GLY A 157 -24.60 -30.90 34.15
C GLY A 157 -24.40 -32.13 33.27
N TYR A 158 -24.85 -32.06 32.01
CA TYR A 158 -24.55 -32.99 30.93
C TYR A 158 -24.28 -32.20 29.68
#